data_f28cfba73134cd931db61050da0a5fa5
#
_entry.id   f28cfba73134cd931db61050da0a5fa5
#
_cell.length_a   1.000
_cell.length_b   1.000
_cell.length_c   1.000
_cell.angle_alpha   90.00
_cell.angle_beta   90.00
_cell.angle_gamma   90.00
#
_symmetry.space_group_name_H-M   'P 1'
#
loop_
_entity.id
_entity.type
_entity.pdbx_description
1 polymer ?
#
loop_
_entity_poly.entity_id
_entity_poly.type
_entity_poly.pdbx_seq_one_letter_code
_entity_poly.pdbx_strand_id
1 'polypeptide(L)'
;MAAFVRVSGPPNSNFLVGYPGISATLPRIEGKVEVRPLIGVSAPVAVSLVTIALQRRESIHPAADSVTKKHLAAPRKEIVDIVGKEMLLYRSPLGREAESILAMDLPFVIFIPYGRGGEEIARRVPPASLALPSRTAETYYELVVTVQQGAQEQKKYAFPVPIARYDTLSTFGMYNRPESAERVSDHLVTLGISLPRWSYGPLDPVSVYIKLSPNPDWMAKAKKVTIQKITVGIDEEIIYNHEGDEPTRKVKCLTKTTQAVGVKMPEAGYFTNLGLVFPAKDYRDGEGIMPRGNQKFPMYGVSGFTTTGTLYKIEYYLTVKAQMSAAKDILLRQPIVVCPFDHAGCKQEMEAIEQAAKDAAHVSPDNPMLPAAHIVKATDPMGLAALGIAYVGGQRKPLID
;
A
#
# COMPACT_ATOMS: atom_id res chain seq x y z
N MET A 1 31.81 22.14 0.86
CA MET A 1 31.12 21.87 2.15
C MET A 1 29.91 20.99 1.91
N ALA A 2 29.62 20.05 2.80
CA ALA A 2 28.46 19.17 2.62
C ALA A 2 27.14 19.91 2.92
N ALA A 3 26.11 19.66 2.11
CA ALA A 3 24.77 20.15 2.35
C ALA A 3 24.08 19.28 3.42
N PHE A 4 23.34 19.91 4.31
CA PHE A 4 22.32 19.29 5.14
C PHE A 4 20.99 19.40 4.41
N VAL A 5 20.30 18.29 4.21
CA VAL A 5 19.01 18.23 3.52
C VAL A 5 17.96 17.65 4.45
N ARG A 6 16.85 18.36 4.55
CA ARG A 6 15.66 17.95 5.30
C ARG A 6 14.42 18.09 4.42
N VAL A 7 13.46 17.21 4.63
CA VAL A 7 12.11 17.37 4.07
C VAL A 7 11.14 17.59 5.22
N SER A 8 10.30 18.60 5.12
CA SER A 8 9.24 18.89 6.09
C SER A 8 7.90 18.89 5.36
N GLY A 9 6.91 18.25 5.97
CA GLY A 9 5.54 18.16 5.45
C GLY A 9 4.58 19.12 6.16
N PRO A 10 3.30 19.11 5.79
CA PRO A 10 2.26 19.81 6.51
C PRO A 10 2.22 19.39 7.99
N PRO A 11 1.79 20.27 8.91
CA PRO A 11 1.62 19.90 10.31
C PRO A 11 0.71 18.68 10.45
N ASN A 12 1.14 17.74 11.27
CA ASN A 12 0.41 16.48 11.58
C ASN A 12 0.25 15.49 10.41
N SER A 13 0.98 15.64 9.32
CA SER A 13 0.95 14.70 8.21
C SER A 13 2.31 14.04 7.98
N ASN A 14 2.30 12.80 7.48
CA ASN A 14 3.48 12.08 7.01
C ASN A 14 3.76 12.42 5.54
N PHE A 15 3.74 13.72 5.17
CA PHE A 15 3.80 14.25 3.81
C PHE A 15 2.58 13.92 2.93
N LEU A 16 1.77 12.93 3.28
CA LEU A 16 0.64 12.46 2.51
C LEU A 16 -0.61 13.29 2.82
N VAL A 17 -1.24 13.84 1.80
CA VAL A 17 -2.53 14.52 1.84
C VAL A 17 -3.50 13.78 0.94
N GLY A 18 -4.74 13.59 1.39
CA GLY A 18 -5.74 12.78 0.71
C GLY A 18 -5.52 11.28 0.92
N TYR A 19 -6.31 10.48 0.23
CA TYR A 19 -6.44 9.04 0.45
C TYR A 19 -6.08 8.26 -0.82
N PRO A 20 -4.89 7.62 -0.90
CA PRO A 20 -4.48 6.85 -2.06
C PRO A 20 -5.50 5.76 -2.43
N GLY A 21 -5.84 5.69 -3.72
CA GLY A 21 -6.92 4.86 -4.24
C GLY A 21 -8.27 5.57 -4.36
N ILE A 22 -8.46 6.73 -3.71
CA ILE A 22 -9.68 7.55 -3.79
C ILE A 22 -9.40 8.83 -4.56
N SER A 23 -9.65 8.81 -5.87
CA SER A 23 -9.31 9.92 -6.78
C SER A 23 -9.96 11.26 -6.39
N ALA A 24 -11.15 11.24 -5.80
CA ALA A 24 -11.86 12.45 -5.37
C ALA A 24 -11.10 13.25 -4.30
N THR A 25 -10.20 12.61 -3.54
CA THR A 25 -9.41 13.26 -2.49
C THR A 25 -8.10 13.86 -3.01
N LEU A 26 -7.81 13.74 -4.31
CA LEU A 26 -6.55 14.16 -4.95
C LEU A 26 -5.31 13.77 -4.13
N PRO A 27 -5.04 12.46 -3.97
CA PRO A 27 -3.94 11.99 -3.14
C PRO A 27 -2.61 12.55 -3.64
N ARG A 28 -1.82 13.12 -2.74
CA ARG A 28 -0.56 13.78 -3.08
C ARG A 28 0.41 13.78 -1.91
N ILE A 29 1.68 13.87 -2.24
CA ILE A 29 2.76 14.13 -1.29
C ILE A 29 3.10 15.61 -1.41
N GLU A 30 3.02 16.36 -0.32
CA GLU A 30 3.35 17.78 -0.32
C GLU A 30 4.24 18.14 0.86
N GLY A 31 5.06 19.20 0.65
CA GLY A 31 5.96 19.69 1.65
C GLY A 31 6.97 20.68 1.08
N LYS A 32 8.08 20.82 1.80
CA LYS A 32 9.22 21.60 1.33
C LYS A 32 10.54 20.86 1.55
N VAL A 33 11.46 21.00 0.60
CA VAL A 33 12.84 20.58 0.73
C VAL A 33 13.64 21.75 1.32
N GLU A 34 14.30 21.51 2.44
CA GLU A 34 15.18 22.46 3.10
C GLU A 34 16.63 22.06 2.83
N VAL A 35 17.41 22.99 2.25
CA VAL A 35 18.85 22.80 2.05
C VAL A 35 19.59 23.85 2.85
N ARG A 36 20.50 23.40 3.71
CA ARG A 36 21.30 24.23 4.61
C ARG A 36 22.76 23.80 4.58
N PRO A 37 23.71 24.67 4.96
CA PRO A 37 25.06 24.23 5.28
C PRO A 37 25.07 23.26 6.46
N LEU A 38 25.97 22.26 6.40
CA LEU A 38 26.12 21.29 7.50
C LEU A 38 26.71 21.94 8.77
N ILE A 39 27.56 22.94 8.59
CA ILE A 39 28.26 23.63 9.68
C ILE A 39 27.88 25.12 9.66
N GLY A 40 26.89 25.47 10.47
CA GLY A 40 26.48 26.84 10.68
C GLY A 40 26.04 27.62 9.44
N VAL A 41 25.26 28.67 9.62
CA VAL A 41 24.74 29.49 8.51
C VAL A 41 25.77 30.44 7.86
N SER A 42 26.95 30.60 8.45
CA SER A 42 28.01 31.44 7.91
C SER A 42 28.80 30.84 6.75
N ALA A 43 28.68 29.50 6.55
CA ALA A 43 29.44 28.77 5.55
C ALA A 43 28.52 28.32 4.39
N PRO A 44 28.51 29.01 3.24
CA PRO A 44 27.60 28.69 2.15
C PRO A 44 27.89 27.35 1.49
N VAL A 45 26.87 26.74 0.92
CA VAL A 45 26.97 25.54 0.09
C VAL A 45 26.79 25.93 -1.37
N ALA A 46 27.68 25.44 -2.23
CA ALA A 46 27.54 25.60 -3.67
C ALA A 46 26.46 24.60 -4.17
N VAL A 47 25.33 25.10 -4.66
CA VAL A 47 24.23 24.29 -5.19
C VAL A 47 24.02 24.61 -6.66
N SER A 48 24.03 23.57 -7.50
CA SER A 48 23.76 23.68 -8.94
C SER A 48 22.39 23.13 -9.32
N LEU A 49 21.93 22.04 -8.67
CA LEU A 49 20.69 21.39 -8.98
C LEU A 49 20.05 20.80 -7.71
N VAL A 50 18.73 20.88 -7.62
CA VAL A 50 17.93 20.14 -6.64
C VAL A 50 16.72 19.52 -7.36
N THR A 51 16.60 18.20 -7.29
CA THR A 51 15.41 17.49 -7.76
C THR A 51 14.79 16.68 -6.64
N ILE A 52 13.50 16.32 -6.81
CA ILE A 52 12.78 15.43 -5.91
C ILE A 52 11.96 14.43 -6.71
N ALA A 53 11.93 13.18 -6.26
CA ALA A 53 11.08 12.14 -6.83
C ALA A 53 10.51 11.25 -5.72
N LEU A 54 9.28 10.80 -5.90
CA LEU A 54 8.72 9.69 -5.12
C LEU A 54 9.14 8.39 -5.79
N GLN A 55 9.94 7.59 -5.11
CA GLN A 55 10.38 6.29 -5.60
C GLN A 55 9.62 5.17 -4.89
N ARG A 56 9.11 4.21 -5.67
CA ARG A 56 8.61 2.94 -5.19
C ARG A 56 9.73 1.92 -5.27
N ARG A 57 9.93 1.18 -4.19
CA ARG A 57 10.81 0.03 -4.16
C ARG A 57 9.98 -1.22 -3.89
N GLU A 58 10.05 -2.17 -4.79
CA GLU A 58 9.36 -3.44 -4.67
C GLU A 58 10.35 -4.58 -4.78
N SER A 59 10.23 -5.58 -3.91
CA SER A 59 11.16 -6.70 -3.91
C SER A 59 10.50 -7.99 -3.46
N ILE A 60 11.00 -9.11 -3.99
CA ILE A 60 10.58 -10.45 -3.63
C ILE A 60 11.75 -11.35 -3.28
N HIS A 61 11.50 -12.22 -2.32
CA HIS A 61 12.42 -13.28 -1.91
C HIS A 61 11.63 -14.54 -1.56
N PRO A 62 11.01 -15.21 -2.55
CA PRO A 62 10.04 -16.29 -2.33
C PRO A 62 10.62 -17.49 -1.59
N ALA A 63 11.94 -17.66 -1.58
CA ALA A 63 12.63 -18.74 -0.87
C ALA A 63 12.81 -18.47 0.63
N ALA A 64 12.63 -17.22 1.11
CA ALA A 64 12.84 -16.86 2.50
C ALA A 64 11.85 -17.53 3.48
N ASP A 65 10.72 -18.01 2.95
CA ASP A 65 9.67 -18.72 3.73
C ASP A 65 10.01 -20.18 4.01
N SER A 66 11.11 -20.72 3.47
CA SER A 66 11.53 -22.08 3.76
C SER A 66 12.33 -22.13 5.08
N VAL A 67 12.04 -23.13 5.91
CA VAL A 67 12.62 -23.33 7.26
C VAL A 67 14.17 -23.49 7.25
N THR A 68 14.78 -23.60 6.09
CA THR A 68 16.22 -23.80 5.95
C THR A 68 16.93 -22.48 5.64
N LYS A 69 17.78 -22.03 6.57
CA LYS A 69 18.66 -20.83 6.45
C LYS A 69 19.49 -20.77 5.14
N LYS A 70 19.62 -21.86 4.40
CA LYS A 70 20.33 -21.94 3.11
C LYS A 70 19.70 -21.09 2.02
N HIS A 71 18.39 -20.79 2.11
CA HIS A 71 17.68 -20.01 1.11
C HIS A 71 17.79 -18.49 1.31
N LEU A 72 18.30 -18.01 2.44
CA LEU A 72 18.58 -16.60 2.66
C LEU A 72 19.71 -16.05 1.77
N ALA A 73 20.52 -16.95 1.19
CA ALA A 73 21.58 -16.59 0.26
C ALA A 73 21.09 -16.48 -1.21
N ALA A 74 19.84 -16.81 -1.51
CA ALA A 74 19.29 -16.68 -2.86
C ALA A 74 19.15 -15.20 -3.25
N PRO A 75 19.39 -14.83 -4.51
CA PRO A 75 19.30 -13.44 -4.94
C PRO A 75 17.87 -12.92 -4.80
N ARG A 76 17.75 -11.72 -4.21
CA ARG A 76 16.50 -10.97 -4.11
C ARG A 76 16.25 -10.27 -5.45
N LYS A 77 15.04 -10.40 -5.98
CA LYS A 77 14.63 -9.58 -7.13
C LYS A 77 14.07 -8.27 -6.60
N GLU A 78 14.58 -7.16 -7.11
CA GLU A 78 14.16 -5.82 -6.71
C GLU A 78 13.96 -4.95 -7.95
N ILE A 79 12.93 -4.10 -7.90
CA ILE A 79 12.67 -3.04 -8.86
C ILE A 79 12.55 -1.71 -8.13
N VAL A 80 12.95 -0.63 -8.81
CA VAL A 80 12.82 0.74 -8.33
C VAL A 80 12.21 1.58 -9.43
N ASP A 81 11.03 2.15 -9.16
CA ASP A 81 10.29 2.96 -10.12
C ASP A 81 10.02 4.35 -9.56
N ILE A 82 9.90 5.34 -10.43
CA ILE A 82 9.44 6.68 -10.09
C ILE A 82 7.92 6.72 -10.19
N VAL A 83 7.27 7.11 -9.10
CA VAL A 83 5.82 7.34 -9.05
C VAL A 83 5.52 8.76 -9.53
N GLY A 84 4.81 8.86 -10.65
CA GLY A 84 4.58 10.15 -11.30
C GLY A 84 5.82 10.65 -12.06
N LYS A 85 6.30 11.83 -11.70
CA LYS A 85 7.45 12.48 -12.37
C LYS A 85 8.48 12.96 -11.37
N GLU A 86 9.75 12.90 -11.75
CA GLU A 86 10.80 13.63 -11.06
C GLU A 86 10.60 15.13 -11.28
N MET A 87 10.67 15.91 -10.20
CA MET A 87 10.48 17.35 -10.22
C MET A 87 11.81 18.07 -10.08
N LEU A 88 12.05 19.04 -10.95
CA LEU A 88 13.14 20.00 -10.82
C LEU A 88 12.67 21.12 -9.89
N LEU A 89 13.27 21.21 -8.70
CA LEU A 89 12.96 22.24 -7.71
C LEU A 89 13.84 23.48 -7.84
N TYR A 90 15.11 23.27 -8.19
CA TYR A 90 16.08 24.35 -8.36
C TYR A 90 17.12 23.98 -9.41
N ARG A 91 17.53 25.00 -10.17
CA ARG A 91 18.69 24.96 -11.06
C ARG A 91 19.41 26.30 -10.99
N SER A 92 20.74 26.29 -10.94
CA SER A 92 21.55 27.48 -11.03
C SER A 92 21.29 28.24 -12.35
N PRO A 93 21.31 29.58 -12.36
CA PRO A 93 21.14 30.37 -13.57
C PRO A 93 22.15 30.03 -14.67
N LEU A 94 21.73 30.23 -15.92
CA LEU A 94 22.60 30.03 -17.08
C LEU A 94 23.90 30.83 -16.93
N GLY A 95 25.03 30.19 -17.21
CA GLY A 95 26.37 30.81 -17.10
C GLY A 95 27.00 30.72 -15.71
N ARG A 96 26.29 30.13 -14.71
CA ARG A 96 26.86 29.85 -13.38
C ARG A 96 26.85 28.36 -13.12
N GLU A 97 28.01 27.81 -12.81
CA GLU A 97 28.13 26.39 -12.46
C GLU A 97 27.38 26.05 -11.17
N ALA A 98 27.38 26.93 -10.18
CA ALA A 98 26.64 26.81 -8.93
C ALA A 98 26.40 28.16 -8.28
N GLU A 99 25.44 28.25 -7.36
CA GLU A 99 25.25 29.40 -6.50
C GLU A 99 25.59 29.08 -5.05
N SER A 100 26.19 30.06 -4.36
CA SER A 100 26.52 29.94 -2.93
C SER A 100 25.29 30.22 -2.07
N ILE A 101 24.70 29.16 -1.50
CA ILE A 101 23.43 29.18 -0.77
C ILE A 101 23.68 29.05 0.74
N LEU A 102 22.98 29.84 1.53
CA LEU A 102 22.94 29.74 2.99
C LEU A 102 21.64 29.10 3.49
N ALA A 103 20.52 29.36 2.81
CA ALA A 103 19.25 28.75 3.11
C ALA A 103 18.43 28.59 1.84
N MET A 104 17.77 27.45 1.69
CA MET A 104 16.88 27.18 0.58
C MET A 104 15.69 26.37 1.09
N ASP A 105 14.49 26.93 0.89
CA ASP A 105 13.20 26.28 1.16
C ASP A 105 12.45 26.17 -0.16
N LEU A 106 12.31 24.94 -0.65
CA LEU A 106 11.74 24.64 -1.95
C LEU A 106 10.44 23.86 -1.75
N PRO A 107 9.27 24.49 -1.88
CA PRO A 107 7.99 23.80 -1.80
C PRO A 107 7.81 22.84 -2.99
N PHE A 108 7.11 21.73 -2.74
CA PHE A 108 6.80 20.75 -3.78
C PHE A 108 5.45 20.09 -3.54
N VAL A 109 4.86 19.56 -4.61
CA VAL A 109 3.71 18.66 -4.59
C VAL A 109 3.90 17.58 -5.65
N ILE A 110 3.70 16.30 -5.25
CA ILE A 110 3.74 15.15 -6.14
C ILE A 110 2.38 14.47 -6.04
N PHE A 111 1.57 14.54 -7.10
CA PHE A 111 0.29 13.84 -7.14
C PHE A 111 0.50 12.34 -7.31
N ILE A 112 -0.23 11.55 -6.51
CA ILE A 112 -0.21 10.10 -6.63
C ILE A 112 -1.13 9.70 -7.77
N PRO A 113 -0.69 8.88 -8.74
CA PRO A 113 -1.52 8.42 -9.85
C PRO A 113 -2.76 7.69 -9.36
N TYR A 114 -3.90 7.89 -10.02
CA TYR A 114 -5.18 7.27 -9.68
C TYR A 114 -5.73 6.32 -10.75
N GLY A 115 -4.85 5.85 -11.65
CA GLY A 115 -5.15 4.75 -12.56
C GLY A 115 -6.01 5.10 -13.78
N ARG A 116 -6.27 6.38 -14.05
CA ARG A 116 -6.95 6.78 -15.29
C ARG A 116 -5.96 6.84 -16.45
N GLY A 117 -6.12 5.93 -17.40
CA GLY A 117 -5.52 6.05 -18.72
C GLY A 117 -4.25 5.26 -18.96
N GLY A 118 -4.43 3.98 -19.26
CA GLY A 118 -3.51 3.21 -20.03
C GLY A 118 -2.56 2.32 -19.24
N GLU A 119 -1.75 1.59 -19.98
CA GLU A 119 -0.86 0.54 -19.53
C GLU A 119 0.43 1.07 -18.85
N GLU A 120 0.69 2.38 -18.89
CA GLU A 120 1.90 2.95 -18.30
C GLU A 120 1.94 2.73 -16.77
N ILE A 121 2.96 2.04 -16.29
CA ILE A 121 3.21 1.75 -14.86
C ILE A 121 3.20 3.04 -14.03
N ALA A 122 3.72 4.14 -14.57
CA ALA A 122 3.75 5.46 -13.90
C ALA A 122 2.34 6.05 -13.62
N ARG A 123 1.30 5.56 -14.30
CA ARG A 123 -0.09 6.03 -14.15
C ARG A 123 -0.98 5.07 -13.37
N ARG A 124 -0.52 3.88 -13.08
CA ARG A 124 -1.26 2.92 -12.25
C ARG A 124 -1.34 3.43 -10.81
N VAL A 125 -2.47 3.14 -10.14
CA VAL A 125 -2.56 3.37 -8.69
C VAL A 125 -1.45 2.57 -8.01
N PRO A 126 -0.55 3.21 -7.28
CA PRO A 126 0.55 2.50 -6.64
C PRO A 126 0.00 1.54 -5.56
N PRO A 127 0.57 0.32 -5.39
CA PRO A 127 0.22 -0.58 -4.31
C PRO A 127 0.50 0.04 -2.94
N ALA A 128 -0.16 -0.43 -1.88
CA ALA A 128 0.14 0.04 -0.53
C ALA A 128 1.52 -0.44 -0.07
N SER A 129 2.13 0.31 0.85
CA SER A 129 3.35 -0.14 1.53
C SER A 129 3.06 -1.39 2.35
N LEU A 130 3.80 -2.45 2.11
CA LEU A 130 3.60 -3.75 2.76
C LEU A 130 4.94 -4.46 2.92
N ALA A 131 5.16 -5.09 4.09
CA ALA A 131 6.23 -6.05 4.30
C ALA A 131 5.63 -7.37 4.78
N LEU A 132 5.77 -8.42 3.98
CA LEU A 132 5.37 -9.76 4.40
C LEU A 132 6.40 -10.38 5.38
N PRO A 133 5.97 -11.32 6.24
CA PRO A 133 6.86 -12.03 7.15
C PRO A 133 8.10 -12.58 6.45
N SER A 134 9.22 -12.58 7.14
CA SER A 134 10.53 -13.00 6.60
C SER A 134 10.96 -12.24 5.35
N ARG A 135 10.37 -11.06 5.10
CA ARG A 135 10.67 -10.19 3.95
C ARG A 135 10.53 -10.93 2.60
N THR A 136 9.56 -11.83 2.51
CA THR A 136 9.32 -12.62 1.30
C THR A 136 8.81 -11.77 0.14
N ALA A 137 8.07 -10.69 0.45
CA ALA A 137 7.73 -9.60 -0.45
C ALA A 137 7.65 -8.29 0.32
N GLU A 138 8.10 -7.21 -0.28
CA GLU A 138 8.07 -5.87 0.30
C GLU A 138 7.76 -4.84 -0.79
N THR A 139 6.95 -3.85 -0.44
CA THR A 139 6.74 -2.61 -1.20
C THR A 139 6.81 -1.45 -0.24
N TYR A 140 7.66 -0.46 -0.52
CA TYR A 140 7.73 0.78 0.24
C TYR A 140 8.10 1.97 -0.64
N TYR A 141 7.91 3.17 -0.11
CA TYR A 141 8.11 4.42 -0.81
C TYR A 141 9.09 5.32 -0.08
N GLU A 142 9.87 6.05 -0.86
CA GLU A 142 10.82 7.03 -0.36
C GLU A 142 10.76 8.29 -1.23
N LEU A 143 10.70 9.46 -0.58
CA LEU A 143 11.04 10.71 -1.25
C LEU A 143 12.56 10.77 -1.39
N VAL A 144 13.04 10.83 -2.62
CA VAL A 144 14.46 10.94 -2.91
C VAL A 144 14.75 12.34 -3.39
N VAL A 145 15.48 13.10 -2.58
CA VAL A 145 15.99 14.43 -2.92
C VAL A 145 17.41 14.26 -3.45
N THR A 146 17.65 14.72 -4.67
CA THR A 146 18.98 14.73 -5.28
C THR A 146 19.51 16.15 -5.26
N VAL A 147 20.67 16.35 -4.66
CA VAL A 147 21.37 17.65 -4.62
C VAL A 147 22.72 17.53 -5.31
N GLN A 148 22.95 18.38 -6.30
CA GLN A 148 24.25 18.53 -6.96
C GLN A 148 24.95 19.79 -6.45
N GLN A 149 26.20 19.65 -6.05
CA GLN A 149 27.03 20.73 -5.50
C GLN A 149 28.15 21.09 -6.49
N GLY A 150 27.89 22.08 -7.39
CA GLY A 150 28.82 22.45 -8.45
C GLY A 150 29.12 21.27 -9.38
N ALA A 151 30.39 21.04 -9.71
CA ALA A 151 30.86 19.91 -10.51
C ALA A 151 30.98 18.59 -9.72
N GLN A 152 30.64 18.57 -8.43
CA GLN A 152 30.73 17.39 -7.59
C GLN A 152 29.66 16.36 -7.95
N GLU A 153 29.86 15.13 -7.50
CA GLU A 153 28.89 14.04 -7.64
C GLU A 153 27.56 14.39 -6.94
N GLN A 154 26.46 13.95 -7.54
CA GLN A 154 25.12 14.12 -6.99
C GLN A 154 24.94 13.29 -5.71
N LYS A 155 24.47 13.95 -4.65
CA LYS A 155 24.08 13.27 -3.41
C LYS A 155 22.58 13.04 -3.37
N LYS A 156 22.19 11.81 -3.00
CA LYS A 156 20.79 11.43 -2.81
C LYS A 156 20.47 11.25 -1.32
N TYR A 157 19.34 11.81 -0.93
CA TYR A 157 18.80 11.74 0.43
C TYR A 157 17.41 11.11 0.36
N ALA A 158 17.21 10.00 1.06
CA ALA A 158 15.97 9.25 1.03
C ALA A 158 15.17 9.44 2.34
N PHE A 159 13.88 9.72 2.20
CA PHE A 159 12.95 9.93 3.31
C PHE A 159 11.77 8.97 3.13
N PRO A 160 11.55 8.02 4.06
CA PRO A 160 10.45 7.06 3.95
C PRO A 160 9.08 7.74 3.98
N VAL A 161 8.17 7.26 3.13
CA VAL A 161 6.78 7.70 3.07
C VAL A 161 5.89 6.47 3.11
N PRO A 162 5.27 6.12 4.26
CA PRO A 162 4.36 4.99 4.32
C PRO A 162 3.06 5.33 3.58
N ILE A 163 2.72 4.54 2.56
CA ILE A 163 1.50 4.71 1.77
C ILE A 163 0.53 3.58 2.07
N ALA A 164 -0.65 3.91 2.59
CA ALA A 164 -1.80 3.00 2.68
C ALA A 164 -2.73 3.18 1.47
N ARG A 165 -3.59 2.18 1.20
CA ARG A 165 -4.66 2.28 0.17
C ARG A 165 -6.01 2.14 0.81
N TYR A 166 -6.98 2.89 0.31
CA TYR A 166 -8.31 3.02 0.89
C TYR A 166 -9.44 2.58 -0.06
N ASP A 167 -9.12 2.17 -1.28
CA ASP A 167 -10.09 1.73 -2.28
C ASP A 167 -10.70 0.34 -2.01
N THR A 168 -10.23 -0.37 -0.99
CA THR A 168 -10.72 -1.70 -0.61
C THR A 168 -11.54 -1.73 0.68
N LEU A 169 -11.91 -0.55 1.22
CA LEU A 169 -12.68 -0.47 2.48
C LEU A 169 -13.98 -1.26 2.40
N SER A 170 -14.25 -2.06 3.42
CA SER A 170 -15.43 -2.92 3.51
C SER A 170 -16.75 -2.14 3.58
N THR A 171 -16.67 -0.83 3.86
CA THR A 171 -17.82 0.09 3.95
C THR A 171 -18.27 0.63 2.60
N PHE A 172 -17.45 0.54 1.54
CA PHE A 172 -17.90 0.97 0.21
C PHE A 172 -19.04 0.11 -0.30
N GLY A 173 -20.08 0.76 -0.88
CA GLY A 173 -21.27 0.11 -1.38
C GLY A 173 -21.00 -1.02 -2.39
N MET A 174 -19.91 -0.92 -3.17
CA MET A 174 -19.50 -1.97 -4.08
C MET A 174 -19.09 -3.27 -3.37
N TYR A 175 -18.55 -3.19 -2.14
CA TYR A 175 -18.13 -4.34 -1.35
C TYR A 175 -19.17 -4.77 -0.31
N ASN A 176 -20.03 -3.83 0.11
CA ASN A 176 -21.07 -4.06 1.13
C ASN A 176 -22.40 -4.44 0.47
N ARG A 177 -22.39 -5.44 -0.38
CA ARG A 177 -23.56 -6.02 -1.05
C ARG A 177 -23.42 -7.54 -1.09
N PRO A 178 -24.56 -8.28 -1.10
CA PRO A 178 -24.52 -9.72 -1.22
C PRO A 178 -23.82 -10.19 -2.49
N GLU A 179 -22.99 -11.22 -2.36
CA GLU A 179 -22.31 -11.89 -3.46
C GLU A 179 -22.66 -13.37 -3.42
N SER A 180 -22.91 -13.97 -4.59
CA SER A 180 -23.31 -15.37 -4.69
C SER A 180 -22.48 -16.08 -5.74
N ALA A 181 -22.18 -17.37 -5.50
CA ALA A 181 -21.50 -18.23 -6.45
C ALA A 181 -22.08 -19.65 -6.40
N GLU A 182 -22.02 -20.34 -7.53
CA GLU A 182 -22.52 -21.71 -7.65
C GLU A 182 -21.54 -22.62 -8.37
N ARG A 183 -21.55 -23.90 -8.00
CA ARG A 183 -20.80 -24.96 -8.67
C ARG A 183 -21.57 -26.29 -8.65
N VAL A 184 -21.58 -26.99 -9.77
CA VAL A 184 -22.27 -28.27 -9.94
C VAL A 184 -21.27 -29.42 -9.88
N SER A 185 -21.64 -30.53 -9.22
CA SER A 185 -20.90 -31.79 -9.20
C SER A 185 -21.66 -32.89 -9.94
N ASP A 186 -21.02 -33.52 -10.92
CA ASP A 186 -21.51 -34.70 -11.68
C ASP A 186 -22.98 -34.60 -12.15
N HIS A 187 -23.47 -33.39 -12.38
CA HIS A 187 -24.87 -33.08 -12.68
C HIS A 187 -25.88 -33.52 -11.59
N LEU A 188 -25.41 -33.98 -10.41
CA LEU A 188 -26.28 -34.50 -9.35
C LEU A 188 -26.64 -33.47 -8.28
N VAL A 189 -25.63 -32.67 -7.90
CA VAL A 189 -25.77 -31.70 -6.79
C VAL A 189 -25.15 -30.37 -7.20
N THR A 190 -25.83 -29.27 -6.87
CA THR A 190 -25.33 -27.91 -7.00
C THR A 190 -24.99 -27.36 -5.62
N LEU A 191 -23.77 -26.87 -5.44
CA LEU A 191 -23.36 -26.09 -4.27
C LEU A 191 -23.50 -24.62 -4.60
N GLY A 192 -24.38 -23.92 -3.92
CA GLY A 192 -24.52 -22.47 -3.93
C GLY A 192 -24.04 -21.87 -2.61
N ILE A 193 -23.39 -20.73 -2.69
CA ILE A 193 -23.01 -19.91 -1.53
C ILE A 193 -23.52 -18.49 -1.71
N SER A 194 -23.78 -17.83 -0.59
CA SER A 194 -24.04 -16.38 -0.56
C SER A 194 -23.31 -15.75 0.63
N LEU A 195 -22.69 -14.61 0.36
CA LEU A 195 -21.99 -13.76 1.32
C LEU A 195 -22.71 -12.45 1.47
N PRO A 196 -22.89 -11.90 2.68
CA PRO A 196 -23.52 -10.59 2.86
C PRO A 196 -22.66 -9.44 2.32
N ARG A 197 -21.37 -9.63 2.29
CA ARG A 197 -20.36 -8.71 1.74
C ARG A 197 -19.14 -9.51 1.27
N TRP A 198 -18.26 -8.92 0.53
CA TRP A 198 -17.08 -9.61 -0.01
C TRP A 198 -15.75 -8.86 0.20
N SER A 199 -15.74 -7.79 1.05
CA SER A 199 -14.52 -7.20 1.61
C SER A 199 -14.52 -7.38 3.13
N TYR A 200 -13.39 -7.82 3.67
CA TYR A 200 -13.19 -8.15 5.08
C TYR A 200 -11.86 -7.60 5.57
N GLY A 201 -11.84 -7.13 6.82
CA GLY A 201 -10.64 -6.71 7.54
C GLY A 201 -10.31 -7.62 8.72
N PRO A 202 -9.30 -7.27 9.53
CA PRO A 202 -8.93 -8.03 10.72
C PRO A 202 -10.12 -8.14 11.69
N LEU A 203 -10.30 -9.33 12.27
CA LEU A 203 -11.36 -9.69 13.22
C LEU A 203 -12.81 -9.60 12.66
N ASP A 204 -12.97 -9.32 11.38
CA ASP A 204 -14.29 -9.27 10.77
C ASP A 204 -14.96 -10.66 10.76
N PRO A 205 -16.25 -10.76 11.15
CA PRO A 205 -17.01 -11.99 10.99
C PRO A 205 -17.32 -12.24 9.51
N VAL A 206 -17.05 -13.45 9.05
CA VAL A 206 -17.36 -13.92 7.70
C VAL A 206 -18.47 -14.95 7.79
N SER A 207 -19.70 -14.56 7.47
CA SER A 207 -20.86 -15.45 7.44
C SER A 207 -21.08 -15.99 6.05
N VAL A 208 -21.19 -17.31 5.90
CA VAL A 208 -21.34 -18.00 4.62
C VAL A 208 -22.65 -18.79 4.65
N TYR A 209 -23.63 -18.35 3.84
CA TYR A 209 -24.85 -19.08 3.61
C TYR A 209 -24.62 -20.13 2.52
N ILE A 210 -24.86 -21.39 2.83
CA ILE A 210 -24.54 -22.52 1.98
C ILE A 210 -25.83 -23.26 1.66
N LYS A 211 -26.02 -23.54 0.37
CA LYS A 211 -27.13 -24.34 -0.14
C LYS A 211 -26.60 -25.48 -1.00
N LEU A 212 -26.97 -26.72 -0.69
CA LEU A 212 -26.77 -27.87 -1.53
C LEU A 212 -28.12 -28.29 -2.11
N SER A 213 -28.28 -28.19 -3.42
CA SER A 213 -29.52 -28.49 -4.13
C SER A 213 -29.38 -29.74 -4.97
N PRO A 214 -30.32 -30.73 -4.89
CA PRO A 214 -30.34 -31.82 -5.84
C PRO A 214 -30.73 -31.32 -7.23
N ASN A 215 -30.15 -31.91 -8.27
CA ASN A 215 -30.57 -31.64 -9.64
C ASN A 215 -31.95 -32.30 -9.90
N PRO A 216 -32.97 -31.54 -10.32
CA PRO A 216 -34.30 -32.08 -10.60
C PRO A 216 -34.31 -33.19 -11.64
N ASP A 217 -33.50 -33.12 -12.69
CA ASP A 217 -33.44 -34.08 -13.78
C ASP A 217 -32.86 -35.46 -13.33
N TRP A 218 -32.12 -35.45 -12.23
CA TRP A 218 -31.45 -36.65 -11.69
C TRP A 218 -31.88 -36.93 -10.25
N MET A 219 -33.06 -36.54 -9.84
CA MET A 219 -33.56 -36.59 -8.46
C MET A 219 -33.40 -38.02 -7.83
N ALA A 220 -33.73 -39.05 -8.58
CA ALA A 220 -33.62 -40.46 -8.08
C ALA A 220 -32.18 -40.85 -7.69
N LYS A 221 -31.18 -40.30 -8.37
CA LYS A 221 -29.74 -40.49 -8.06
C LYS A 221 -29.31 -39.51 -6.98
N ALA A 222 -29.73 -38.24 -7.05
CA ALA A 222 -29.36 -37.22 -6.09
C ALA A 222 -29.82 -37.59 -4.65
N LYS A 223 -30.99 -38.17 -4.47
CA LYS A 223 -31.48 -38.69 -3.16
C LYS A 223 -30.60 -39.76 -2.52
N LYS A 224 -29.74 -40.45 -3.30
CA LYS A 224 -28.79 -41.43 -2.78
C LYS A 224 -27.52 -40.80 -2.24
N VAL A 225 -27.26 -39.52 -2.57
CA VAL A 225 -26.11 -38.78 -2.08
C VAL A 225 -26.27 -38.49 -0.59
N THR A 226 -25.23 -38.77 0.19
CA THR A 226 -25.16 -38.37 1.59
C THR A 226 -24.13 -37.26 1.75
N ILE A 227 -24.53 -36.12 2.29
CA ILE A 227 -23.65 -35.02 2.66
C ILE A 227 -22.92 -35.44 3.92
N GLN A 228 -21.60 -35.64 3.85
CA GLN A 228 -20.81 -36.10 4.99
C GLN A 228 -20.36 -34.92 5.87
N LYS A 229 -19.72 -33.94 5.25
CA LYS A 229 -19.27 -32.75 5.94
C LYS A 229 -19.11 -31.56 5.00
N ILE A 230 -19.21 -30.35 5.56
CA ILE A 230 -18.98 -29.10 4.88
C ILE A 230 -17.85 -28.39 5.58
N THR A 231 -16.85 -27.96 4.82
CA THR A 231 -15.71 -27.20 5.31
C THR A 231 -15.69 -25.85 4.61
N VAL A 232 -15.59 -24.77 5.40
CA VAL A 232 -15.38 -23.40 4.92
C VAL A 232 -14.02 -22.96 5.38
N GLY A 233 -13.27 -22.31 4.51
CA GLY A 233 -11.94 -21.77 4.83
C GLY A 233 -11.64 -20.50 4.07
N ILE A 234 -10.64 -19.79 4.54
CA ILE A 234 -10.06 -18.62 3.86
C ILE A 234 -8.63 -18.96 3.48
N ASP A 235 -8.35 -18.90 2.19
CA ASP A 235 -7.03 -19.16 1.64
C ASP A 235 -6.41 -17.83 1.16
N GLU A 236 -5.16 -17.59 1.54
CA GLU A 236 -4.28 -16.57 1.01
C GLU A 236 -3.45 -17.18 -0.14
N GLU A 237 -3.44 -16.54 -1.29
CA GLU A 237 -2.63 -16.94 -2.44
C GLU A 237 -1.66 -15.81 -2.77
N ILE A 238 -0.36 -16.06 -2.65
CA ILE A 238 0.69 -15.12 -3.01
C ILE A 238 1.31 -15.60 -4.31
N ILE A 239 1.28 -14.74 -5.33
CA ILE A 239 1.86 -15.01 -6.64
C ILE A 239 3.10 -14.12 -6.76
N TYR A 240 4.27 -14.73 -6.67
CA TYR A 240 5.54 -14.06 -6.87
C TYR A 240 5.90 -14.02 -8.35
N ASN A 241 6.55 -12.94 -8.78
CA ASN A 241 6.93 -12.70 -10.17
C ASN A 241 5.72 -12.77 -11.13
N HIS A 242 4.57 -12.19 -10.71
CA HIS A 242 3.29 -12.43 -11.37
C HIS A 242 3.22 -11.83 -12.81
N GLU A 243 3.96 -10.77 -13.10
CA GLU A 243 4.11 -10.20 -14.45
C GLU A 243 5.35 -10.76 -15.19
N GLY A 244 6.08 -11.73 -14.61
CA GLY A 244 7.27 -12.33 -15.20
C GLY A 244 6.99 -13.67 -15.88
N ASP A 245 8.03 -14.23 -16.52
CA ASP A 245 7.93 -15.45 -17.32
C ASP A 245 7.58 -16.70 -16.49
N GLU A 246 7.98 -16.76 -15.21
CA GLU A 246 7.79 -17.93 -14.35
C GLU A 246 7.16 -17.52 -13.00
N PRO A 247 5.84 -17.29 -12.93
CA PRO A 247 5.17 -16.96 -11.68
C PRO A 247 5.16 -18.14 -10.72
N THR A 248 5.57 -17.90 -9.48
CA THR A 248 5.51 -18.91 -8.40
C THR A 248 4.34 -18.61 -7.49
N ARG A 249 3.50 -19.63 -7.21
CA ARG A 249 2.32 -19.51 -6.36
C ARG A 249 2.52 -20.21 -5.02
N LYS A 250 2.19 -19.51 -3.93
CA LYS A 250 2.09 -20.10 -2.59
C LYS A 250 0.67 -19.90 -2.08
N VAL A 251 0.05 -20.98 -1.63
CA VAL A 251 -1.30 -20.96 -1.04
C VAL A 251 -1.19 -21.37 0.42
N LYS A 252 -1.80 -20.57 1.29
CA LYS A 252 -1.86 -20.80 2.73
C LYS A 252 -3.30 -20.70 3.22
N CYS A 253 -3.80 -21.74 3.87
CA CYS A 253 -5.07 -21.66 4.58
C CYS A 253 -4.87 -20.87 5.88
N LEU A 254 -5.57 -19.73 6.01
CA LEU A 254 -5.47 -18.85 7.17
C LEU A 254 -6.37 -19.33 8.32
N THR A 255 -7.59 -19.69 7.99
CA THR A 255 -8.59 -20.18 8.97
C THR A 255 -9.57 -21.10 8.28
N LYS A 256 -10.12 -22.07 9.03
CA LYS A 256 -11.13 -23.00 8.52
C LYS A 256 -12.06 -23.44 9.64
N THR A 257 -13.31 -23.72 9.28
CA THR A 257 -14.29 -24.41 10.14
C THR A 257 -14.90 -25.56 9.39
N THR A 258 -15.29 -26.59 10.09
CA THR A 258 -15.89 -27.80 9.51
C THR A 258 -17.10 -28.24 10.31
N GLN A 259 -18.21 -28.49 9.61
CA GLN A 259 -19.44 -29.05 10.15
C GLN A 259 -19.62 -30.47 9.64
N ALA A 260 -19.70 -31.44 10.55
CA ALA A 260 -20.19 -32.77 10.23
C ALA A 260 -21.71 -32.74 10.00
N VAL A 261 -22.19 -33.38 8.93
CA VAL A 261 -23.60 -33.37 8.53
C VAL A 261 -24.21 -34.74 8.63
N GLY A 262 -23.73 -35.72 7.86
CA GLY A 262 -24.19 -37.12 7.91
C GLY A 262 -25.63 -37.33 7.40
N VAL A 263 -26.19 -36.47 6.56
CA VAL A 263 -27.58 -36.46 6.13
C VAL A 263 -27.68 -36.80 4.65
N LYS A 264 -28.69 -37.64 4.29
CA LYS A 264 -29.04 -37.87 2.88
C LYS A 264 -29.58 -36.60 2.27
N MET A 265 -29.33 -36.40 0.99
CA MET A 265 -29.77 -35.21 0.25
C MET A 265 -31.29 -35.03 0.31
N PRO A 266 -31.82 -33.94 0.93
CA PRO A 266 -33.25 -33.68 0.96
C PRO A 266 -33.73 -33.23 -0.43
N GLU A 267 -35.00 -33.47 -0.75
CA GLU A 267 -35.61 -32.95 -2.00
C GLU A 267 -35.58 -31.41 -2.11
N ALA A 268 -35.85 -30.75 -0.99
CA ALA A 268 -35.81 -29.28 -0.92
C ALA A 268 -34.38 -28.69 -0.90
N GLY A 269 -33.35 -29.58 -0.86
CA GLY A 269 -31.97 -29.19 -0.64
C GLY A 269 -31.61 -29.08 0.84
N TYR A 270 -30.30 -28.96 1.09
CA TYR A 270 -29.72 -28.79 2.43
C TYR A 270 -29.21 -27.36 2.58
N PHE A 271 -29.55 -26.70 3.67
CA PHE A 271 -29.16 -25.33 3.98
C PHE A 271 -28.39 -25.28 5.29
N THR A 272 -27.35 -24.50 5.34
CA THR A 272 -26.60 -24.20 6.56
C THR A 272 -25.94 -22.85 6.49
N ASN A 273 -25.58 -22.32 7.64
CA ASN A 273 -24.78 -21.10 7.76
C ASN A 273 -23.53 -21.41 8.59
N LEU A 274 -22.38 -21.13 8.05
CA LEU A 274 -21.09 -21.30 8.73
C LEU A 274 -20.39 -19.96 8.87
N GLY A 275 -19.86 -19.72 10.07
CA GLY A 275 -19.12 -18.49 10.39
C GLY A 275 -17.64 -18.78 10.54
N LEU A 276 -16.84 -17.80 10.13
CA LEU A 276 -15.40 -17.67 10.37
C LEU A 276 -15.12 -16.27 10.94
N VAL A 277 -13.97 -16.12 11.57
CA VAL A 277 -13.43 -14.80 11.90
C VAL A 277 -12.16 -14.62 11.08
N PHE A 278 -12.04 -13.48 10.38
CA PHE A 278 -10.82 -13.18 9.65
C PHE A 278 -9.68 -12.96 10.65
N PRO A 279 -8.52 -13.64 10.49
CA PRO A 279 -7.45 -13.56 11.48
C PRO A 279 -6.81 -12.17 11.51
N ALA A 280 -6.55 -11.66 12.72
CA ALA A 280 -5.73 -10.48 12.93
C ALA A 280 -4.25 -10.86 13.02
N LYS A 281 -3.37 -9.88 12.81
CA LYS A 281 -1.94 -10.03 13.06
C LYS A 281 -1.70 -10.19 14.55
N ASP A 282 -0.95 -11.22 14.95
CA ASP A 282 -0.50 -11.35 16.33
C ASP A 282 0.74 -10.47 16.55
N TYR A 283 0.56 -9.38 17.30
CA TYR A 283 1.66 -8.48 17.67
C TYR A 283 2.63 -9.08 18.70
N ARG A 284 2.32 -10.28 19.25
CA ARG A 284 3.20 -10.97 20.22
C ARG A 284 4.34 -11.74 19.54
N ASP A 285 4.22 -12.00 18.25
CA ASP A 285 5.25 -12.72 17.49
C ASP A 285 6.47 -11.82 17.16
N GLY A 286 7.13 -11.29 18.17
CA GLY A 286 8.53 -10.80 18.12
C GLY A 286 8.85 -9.57 17.27
N GLU A 287 7.98 -9.12 16.38
CA GLU A 287 8.14 -7.88 15.59
C GLU A 287 7.52 -6.63 16.26
N GLY A 288 7.04 -6.77 17.50
CA GLY A 288 6.30 -5.76 18.25
C GLY A 288 7.13 -4.66 18.89
N ILE A 289 8.36 -4.44 18.44
CA ILE A 289 9.12 -3.24 18.82
C ILE A 289 8.57 -2.11 17.95
N MET A 290 7.81 -1.20 18.55
CA MET A 290 7.44 0.08 17.95
C MET A 290 8.68 0.68 17.28
N PRO A 291 8.72 0.85 15.95
CA PRO A 291 9.87 1.47 15.29
C PRO A 291 9.95 2.92 15.76
N ARG A 292 10.93 3.22 16.56
CA ARG A 292 11.30 4.61 16.90
C ARG A 292 12.01 5.19 15.68
N GLY A 293 11.34 6.08 14.95
CA GLY A 293 11.92 6.83 13.81
C GLY A 293 11.65 6.17 12.45
N ASN A 294 11.56 6.98 11.40
CA ASN A 294 11.47 6.67 9.96
C ASN A 294 10.77 5.35 9.57
N GLN A 295 9.49 5.25 9.92
CA GLN A 295 8.69 4.06 9.65
C GLN A 295 8.41 3.96 8.14
N LYS A 296 8.90 2.89 7.51
CA LYS A 296 8.67 2.63 6.08
C LYS A 296 7.28 2.06 5.77
N PHE A 297 6.65 1.42 6.75
CA PHE A 297 5.40 0.69 6.58
C PHE A 297 4.34 1.20 7.55
N PRO A 298 3.07 1.35 7.09
CA PRO A 298 1.95 1.58 7.97
C PRO A 298 1.74 0.37 8.92
N MET A 299 1.17 0.62 10.09
CA MET A 299 0.78 -0.45 11.00
C MET A 299 -0.60 -0.99 10.58
N TYR A 300 -0.63 -2.24 10.12
CA TYR A 300 -1.87 -2.91 9.73
C TYR A 300 -2.25 -4.00 10.73
N GLY A 301 -3.55 -4.19 10.91
CA GLY A 301 -4.13 -5.25 11.75
C GLY A 301 -4.05 -6.65 11.14
N VAL A 302 -3.54 -6.79 9.91
CA VAL A 302 -3.36 -8.06 9.18
C VAL A 302 -1.92 -8.21 8.73
N SER A 303 -1.49 -9.46 8.51
CA SER A 303 -0.14 -9.75 8.00
C SER A 303 0.00 -9.49 6.50
N GLY A 304 -1.10 -9.60 5.76
CA GLY A 304 -1.21 -9.34 4.33
C GLY A 304 -2.63 -8.92 3.98
N PHE A 305 -2.81 -8.27 2.85
CA PHE A 305 -4.10 -7.84 2.32
C PHE A 305 -4.10 -7.89 0.79
N THR A 306 -5.29 -7.79 0.17
CA THR A 306 -5.41 -7.83 -1.29
C THR A 306 -4.62 -6.69 -1.93
N THR A 307 -3.61 -7.03 -2.71
CA THR A 307 -2.75 -6.05 -3.39
C THR A 307 -2.16 -6.62 -4.67
N THR A 308 -1.86 -5.73 -5.61
CA THR A 308 -1.21 -6.08 -6.86
C THR A 308 -0.06 -5.10 -7.10
N GLY A 309 1.15 -5.61 -7.00
CA GLY A 309 2.38 -4.94 -7.39
C GLY A 309 2.87 -5.44 -8.75
N THR A 310 4.07 -5.07 -9.15
CA THR A 310 4.73 -5.57 -10.36
C THR A 310 5.36 -6.95 -10.11
N LEU A 311 6.03 -7.11 -8.97
CA LEU A 311 6.74 -8.35 -8.65
C LEU A 311 5.87 -9.39 -7.95
N TYR A 312 4.81 -8.96 -7.26
CA TYR A 312 3.95 -9.89 -6.54
C TYR A 312 2.51 -9.43 -6.49
N LYS A 313 1.61 -10.41 -6.30
CA LYS A 313 0.18 -10.20 -6.11
C LYS A 313 -0.29 -11.06 -4.96
N ILE A 314 -1.19 -10.52 -4.13
CA ILE A 314 -1.82 -11.23 -3.03
C ILE A 314 -3.32 -11.23 -3.26
N GLU A 315 -3.89 -12.44 -3.33
CA GLU A 315 -5.31 -12.68 -3.50
C GLU A 315 -5.85 -13.55 -2.36
N TYR A 316 -7.11 -13.38 -2.06
CA TYR A 316 -7.79 -14.14 -1.03
C TYR A 316 -9.01 -14.82 -1.60
N TYR A 317 -9.27 -16.05 -1.14
CA TYR A 317 -10.39 -16.84 -1.57
C TYR A 317 -11.12 -17.42 -0.38
N LEU A 318 -12.44 -17.28 -0.38
CA LEU A 318 -13.29 -18.12 0.42
C LEU A 318 -13.40 -19.46 -0.29
N THR A 319 -13.06 -20.54 0.41
CA THR A 319 -13.17 -21.90 -0.09
C THR A 319 -14.27 -22.65 0.66
N VAL A 320 -15.20 -23.27 -0.08
CA VAL A 320 -16.24 -24.11 0.48
C VAL A 320 -16.12 -25.49 -0.14
N LYS A 321 -15.87 -26.49 0.70
CA LYS A 321 -15.79 -27.90 0.28
C LYS A 321 -16.95 -28.69 0.88
N ALA A 322 -17.79 -29.26 0.04
CA ALA A 322 -18.79 -30.23 0.43
C ALA A 322 -18.28 -31.66 0.10
N GLN A 323 -18.10 -32.47 1.13
CA GLN A 323 -17.75 -33.91 0.96
C GLN A 323 -19.01 -34.75 1.00
N MET A 324 -19.15 -35.60 0.02
CA MET A 324 -20.34 -36.41 -0.21
C MET A 324 -19.98 -37.86 -0.46
N SER A 325 -20.92 -38.78 -0.17
CA SER A 325 -20.88 -40.14 -0.68
C SER A 325 -21.85 -40.26 -1.85
N ALA A 326 -21.56 -41.19 -2.78
CA ALA A 326 -22.32 -41.42 -4.02
C ALA A 326 -22.37 -40.20 -4.99
N ALA A 327 -21.54 -39.18 -4.78
CA ALA A 327 -21.25 -38.10 -5.69
C ALA A 327 -19.82 -37.59 -5.44
N LYS A 328 -19.22 -36.92 -6.42
CA LYS A 328 -17.89 -36.27 -6.22
C LYS A 328 -17.99 -35.12 -5.26
N ASP A 329 -16.93 -34.91 -4.49
CA ASP A 329 -16.78 -33.75 -3.65
C ASP A 329 -16.86 -32.45 -4.51
N ILE A 330 -17.49 -31.42 -3.97
CA ILE A 330 -17.53 -30.11 -4.60
C ILE A 330 -16.57 -29.19 -3.84
N LEU A 331 -15.69 -28.52 -4.57
CA LEU A 331 -14.87 -27.42 -4.07
C LEU A 331 -15.23 -26.16 -4.84
N LEU A 332 -15.74 -25.16 -4.15
CA LEU A 332 -16.01 -23.83 -4.68
C LEU A 332 -15.00 -22.85 -4.09
N ARG A 333 -14.40 -22.03 -4.95
CA ARG A 333 -13.51 -20.91 -4.56
C ARG A 333 -14.15 -19.62 -5.03
N GLN A 334 -14.44 -18.72 -4.09
CA GLN A 334 -14.96 -17.38 -4.35
C GLN A 334 -13.91 -16.36 -3.98
N PRO A 335 -13.49 -15.47 -4.92
CA PRO A 335 -12.60 -14.36 -4.58
C PRO A 335 -13.25 -13.45 -3.53
N ILE A 336 -12.46 -13.03 -2.55
CA ILE A 336 -12.83 -12.01 -1.56
C ILE A 336 -11.72 -10.97 -1.51
N VAL A 337 -12.08 -9.75 -1.08
CA VAL A 337 -11.13 -8.67 -0.87
C VAL A 337 -10.79 -8.60 0.61
N VAL A 338 -9.51 -8.50 0.92
CA VAL A 338 -9.02 -8.26 2.27
C VAL A 338 -8.48 -6.85 2.34
N CYS A 339 -9.06 -6.03 3.22
CA CYS A 339 -8.57 -4.69 3.49
C CYS A 339 -7.69 -4.68 4.75
N PRO A 340 -6.74 -3.73 4.88
CA PRO A 340 -5.85 -3.68 6.03
C PRO A 340 -6.49 -3.15 7.31
N PHE A 341 -7.72 -2.60 7.23
CA PHE A 341 -8.44 -1.96 8.31
C PHE A 341 -9.63 -2.82 8.76
N ASP A 342 -9.95 -2.82 10.05
CA ASP A 342 -11.15 -3.43 10.57
C ASP A 342 -12.41 -2.61 10.19
N HIS A 343 -13.59 -3.15 10.42
CA HIS A 343 -14.84 -2.50 10.01
C HIS A 343 -15.08 -1.16 10.74
N ALA A 344 -14.63 -1.03 11.98
CA ALA A 344 -14.76 0.21 12.75
C ALA A 344 -13.82 1.28 12.18
N GLY A 345 -12.57 0.94 11.91
CA GLY A 345 -11.61 1.79 11.23
C GLY A 345 -12.09 2.20 9.84
N CYS A 346 -12.65 1.27 9.05
CA CYS A 346 -13.24 1.59 7.76
C CYS A 346 -14.36 2.65 7.84
N LYS A 347 -15.19 2.63 8.89
CA LYS A 347 -16.24 3.65 9.07
C LYS A 347 -15.65 5.03 9.41
N GLN A 348 -14.67 5.07 10.30
CA GLN A 348 -13.99 6.31 10.66
C GLN A 348 -13.29 6.94 9.45
N GLU A 349 -12.60 6.11 8.64
CA GLU A 349 -11.94 6.59 7.42
C GLU A 349 -12.93 7.12 6.38
N MET A 350 -14.15 6.58 6.28
CA MET A 350 -15.15 7.07 5.32
C MET A 350 -15.53 8.53 5.58
N GLU A 351 -15.75 8.93 6.84
CA GLU A 351 -16.06 10.32 7.20
C GLU A 351 -14.90 11.27 6.84
N ALA A 352 -13.68 10.85 7.15
CA ALA A 352 -12.48 11.62 6.84
C ALA A 352 -12.22 11.70 5.31
N ILE A 353 -12.49 10.63 4.56
CA ILE A 353 -12.40 10.61 3.09
C ILE A 353 -13.41 11.58 2.48
N GLU A 354 -14.66 11.62 2.97
CA GLU A 354 -15.68 12.54 2.48
C GLU A 354 -15.28 14.01 2.73
N GLN A 355 -14.69 14.31 3.89
CA GLN A 355 -14.19 15.65 4.17
C GLN A 355 -13.01 15.99 3.27
N ALA A 356 -12.03 15.10 3.13
CA ALA A 356 -10.88 15.30 2.25
C ALA A 356 -11.28 15.49 0.77
N ALA A 357 -12.34 14.84 0.32
CA ALA A 357 -12.87 15.03 -1.04
C ALA A 357 -13.47 16.43 -1.23
N LYS A 358 -14.16 16.96 -0.20
CA LYS A 358 -14.68 18.36 -0.23
C LYS A 358 -13.52 19.36 -0.27
N ASP A 359 -12.50 19.16 0.56
CA ASP A 359 -11.33 20.03 0.62
C ASP A 359 -10.55 19.99 -0.71
N ALA A 360 -10.44 18.82 -1.32
CA ALA A 360 -9.75 18.62 -2.59
C ALA A 360 -10.49 19.23 -3.80
N ALA A 361 -11.80 19.46 -3.72
CA ALA A 361 -12.59 20.02 -4.81
C ALA A 361 -12.12 21.42 -5.26
N HIS A 362 -11.41 22.12 -4.38
CA HIS A 362 -10.85 23.45 -4.66
C HIS A 362 -9.38 23.44 -5.14
N VAL A 363 -8.77 22.27 -5.22
CA VAL A 363 -7.36 22.10 -5.65
C VAL A 363 -7.29 21.71 -7.11
N SER A 364 -6.53 22.49 -7.91
CA SER A 364 -6.24 22.14 -9.30
C SER A 364 -4.95 21.32 -9.40
N PRO A 365 -5.00 20.09 -9.96
CA PRO A 365 -3.78 19.30 -10.17
C PRO A 365 -2.79 19.95 -11.15
N ASP A 366 -3.30 20.73 -12.13
CA ASP A 366 -2.48 21.37 -13.16
C ASP A 366 -1.78 22.64 -12.65
N ASN A 367 -2.36 23.28 -11.64
CA ASN A 367 -1.81 24.50 -11.04
C ASN A 367 -2.00 24.47 -9.51
N PRO A 368 -1.25 23.63 -8.80
CA PRO A 368 -1.30 23.62 -7.34
C PRO A 368 -0.74 24.95 -6.80
N MET A 369 -1.49 25.58 -5.89
CA MET A 369 -1.04 26.82 -5.24
C MET A 369 0.05 26.49 -4.21
N LEU A 370 1.31 26.48 -4.66
CA LEU A 370 2.46 26.32 -3.78
C LEU A 370 2.93 27.67 -3.24
N PRO A 371 3.44 27.72 -2.00
CA PRO A 371 4.17 28.87 -1.49
C PRO A 371 5.35 29.23 -2.40
N ALA A 372 5.79 30.48 -2.40
CA ALA A 372 6.99 30.87 -3.12
C ALA A 372 8.22 30.18 -2.53
N ALA A 373 9.16 29.77 -3.40
CA ALA A 373 10.45 29.29 -2.95
C ALA A 373 11.23 30.42 -2.25
N HIS A 374 11.82 30.10 -1.09
CA HIS A 374 12.64 31.05 -0.35
C HIS A 374 14.12 30.63 -0.44
N ILE A 375 14.95 31.47 -1.07
CA ILE A 375 16.36 31.18 -1.29
C ILE A 375 17.20 32.35 -0.80
N VAL A 376 18.06 32.07 0.19
CA VAL A 376 19.02 33.08 0.72
C VAL A 376 20.40 32.74 0.17
N LYS A 377 20.88 33.64 -0.68
CA LYS A 377 22.23 33.56 -1.26
C LYS A 377 23.26 34.19 -0.32
N ALA A 378 24.48 33.70 -0.40
CA ALA A 378 25.59 34.23 0.38
C ALA A 378 25.91 35.69 0.07
N THR A 379 25.45 36.22 -1.06
CA THR A 379 25.66 37.60 -1.54
C THR A 379 24.46 38.51 -1.32
N ASP A 380 23.35 38.00 -0.76
CA ASP A 380 22.11 38.75 -0.54
C ASP A 380 22.09 39.41 0.86
N PRO A 381 22.28 40.74 0.97
CA PRO A 381 22.33 41.43 2.28
C PRO A 381 21.00 41.35 3.06
N MET A 382 19.86 41.43 2.36
CA MET A 382 18.55 41.39 3.02
C MET A 382 18.23 39.97 3.54
N GLY A 383 18.55 38.95 2.75
CA GLY A 383 18.39 37.57 3.17
C GLY A 383 19.33 37.19 4.32
N LEU A 384 20.56 37.72 4.33
CA LEU A 384 21.50 37.56 5.45
C LEU A 384 20.94 38.18 6.73
N ALA A 385 20.43 39.41 6.65
CA ALA A 385 19.79 40.07 7.79
C ALA A 385 18.58 39.33 8.33
N ALA A 386 17.76 38.74 7.44
CA ALA A 386 16.62 37.90 7.80
C ALA A 386 17.05 36.62 8.53
N LEU A 387 18.24 36.10 8.27
CA LEU A 387 18.84 34.95 8.98
C LEU A 387 19.58 35.40 10.28
N GLY A 388 19.53 36.67 10.67
CA GLY A 388 20.26 37.16 11.81
C GLY A 388 21.78 37.24 11.60
N ILE A 389 22.24 37.42 10.36
CA ILE A 389 23.66 37.47 10.01
C ILE A 389 24.04 38.93 9.63
N ALA A 390 25.05 39.51 10.31
CA ALA A 390 25.62 40.80 9.97
C ALA A 390 27.01 40.66 9.35
N TYR A 391 27.42 41.66 8.59
CA TYR A 391 28.82 41.82 8.16
C TYR A 391 29.52 42.79 9.10
N VAL A 392 30.51 42.31 9.84
CA VAL A 392 31.34 43.10 10.73
C VAL A 392 32.80 42.88 10.35
N GLY A 393 33.49 43.94 9.94
CA GLY A 393 34.90 43.88 9.55
C GLY A 393 35.19 42.93 8.37
N GLY A 394 34.26 42.80 7.41
CA GLY A 394 34.38 41.91 6.26
C GLY A 394 34.09 40.44 6.55
N GLN A 395 33.75 40.09 7.80
CA GLN A 395 33.37 38.73 8.23
C GLN A 395 31.87 38.67 8.54
N ARG A 396 31.26 37.52 8.28
CA ARG A 396 29.87 37.23 8.64
C ARG A 396 29.81 36.83 10.11
N LYS A 397 28.98 37.48 10.88
CA LYS A 397 28.74 37.19 12.29
C LYS A 397 27.24 37.07 12.56
N PRO A 398 26.79 36.19 13.50
CA PRO A 398 25.40 36.22 13.94
C PRO A 398 25.07 37.57 14.59
N LEU A 399 23.82 38.02 14.40
CA LEU A 399 23.31 39.25 15.01
C LEU A 399 22.96 39.05 16.48
N ILE A 400 22.78 37.84 16.90
CA ILE A 400 22.45 37.45 18.29
C ILE A 400 23.49 36.37 18.70
N ASP A 401 24.20 36.62 19.77
CA ASP A 401 25.12 35.67 20.41
C ASP A 401 24.37 34.60 21.15
#